data_4c2d844e1eee71efb0780bbe0eda7c74
#
_entry.id   4c2d844e1eee71efb0780bbe0eda7c74
#
_cell.length_a   1.000
_cell.length_b   1.000
_cell.length_c   1.000
_cell.angle_alpha   90.00
_cell.angle_beta   90.00
_cell.angle_gamma   90.00
#
_symmetry.space_group_name_H-M   'P 1'
#
loop_
_entity.id
_entity.type
_entity.pdbx_description
1 polymer ?
#
loop_
_entity_poly.entity_id
_entity_poly.type
_entity_poly.pdbx_seq_one_letter_code
_entity_poly.pdbx_strand_id
1 'polypeptide(L)'
;MFDQQQTLATFRRAMASLLTIAIALGPTVAPAFASSAKPATRRAVAHATATPIQYLVVIFNENISFDHYFGTYPNALNPKFENKFVAKANTPTVNGLTNALLNANPNLNPANGTGATNPYRLDVTQAATADQDHDYQPEQQASDAGLMDLFPLYTGTAGPPPGGGGINNTNGLVMGYYDGNTVTGLWNYAQNFVLSDNSYGSTFGPSSVGVMNLVAGQTNGVVAYLNGTGSFVPGGPDGSLTNIDDPDPIGDVCSSPTRNQAQMGGVTIGDLLNAAGVTWGGFMGGFNLSIVNPNGSTGCSRSTTSNITGVKETDYIAHHSLFGYWPSVANPNHTRPASISEIGNAGPANHQYDIEDFYAAVQA
;
A
#
# COMPACT_ATOMS: atom_id res chain seq x y z
N MET A 1 53.69 -23.92 -5.43
CA MET A 1 52.97 -23.96 -6.70
C MET A 1 52.83 -25.42 -7.11
N PHE A 2 51.88 -26.13 -6.53
CA PHE A 2 51.58 -27.51 -6.87
C PHE A 2 50.09 -27.65 -7.15
N ASP A 3 49.83 -28.21 -8.19
CA ASP A 3 48.74 -28.48 -9.10
C ASP A 3 47.40 -28.84 -8.41
N GLN A 4 46.43 -27.94 -8.46
CA GLN A 4 45.03 -28.15 -8.02
C GLN A 4 44.14 -28.73 -9.15
N GLN A 5 44.67 -29.05 -10.30
CA GLN A 5 43.86 -29.54 -11.44
C GLN A 5 43.71 -31.06 -11.51
N GLN A 6 44.47 -31.84 -10.76
CA GLN A 6 44.35 -33.29 -10.78
C GLN A 6 43.34 -33.89 -9.83
N THR A 7 42.89 -33.14 -8.82
CA THR A 7 41.94 -33.64 -7.81
C THR A 7 40.48 -33.56 -8.26
N LEU A 8 40.14 -32.70 -9.23
CA LEU A 8 38.76 -32.57 -9.74
C LEU A 8 38.39 -33.60 -10.81
N ALA A 9 39.35 -34.21 -11.48
CA ALA A 9 39.08 -35.19 -12.54
C ALA A 9 38.73 -36.58 -11.98
N THR A 10 39.21 -36.92 -10.80
CA THR A 10 38.96 -38.20 -10.16
C THR A 10 37.59 -38.30 -9.46
N PHE A 11 37.04 -37.17 -9.03
CA PHE A 11 35.73 -37.13 -8.39
C PHE A 11 34.56 -37.19 -9.38
N ARG A 12 34.76 -36.79 -10.64
CA ARG A 12 33.72 -36.86 -11.69
C ARG A 12 33.54 -38.24 -12.31
N ARG A 13 34.49 -39.18 -12.15
CA ARG A 13 34.38 -40.54 -12.67
C ARG A 13 33.78 -41.55 -11.71
N ALA A 14 33.67 -41.23 -10.41
CA ALA A 14 33.06 -42.10 -9.41
C ALA A 14 31.54 -41.95 -9.26
N MET A 15 30.95 -40.86 -9.77
CA MET A 15 29.48 -40.62 -9.71
C MET A 15 28.72 -41.08 -10.99
N ALA A 16 29.40 -41.48 -12.06
CA ALA A 16 28.77 -41.93 -13.29
C ALA A 16 28.47 -43.43 -13.35
N SER A 17 28.89 -44.25 -12.35
CA SER A 17 28.75 -45.69 -12.38
C SER A 17 27.73 -46.28 -11.38
N LEU A 18 26.93 -45.46 -10.73
CA LEU A 18 25.92 -45.90 -9.74
C LEU A 18 24.47 -45.62 -10.15
N LEU A 19 24.19 -45.26 -11.40
CA LEU A 19 22.83 -44.95 -11.85
C LEU A 19 22.30 -45.86 -12.98
N THR A 20 22.75 -47.12 -13.07
CA THR A 20 22.32 -48.03 -14.16
C THR A 20 21.91 -49.43 -13.71
N ILE A 21 21.50 -49.70 -12.49
CA ILE A 21 20.87 -50.97 -12.08
C ILE A 21 19.74 -50.71 -11.11
N ALA A 22 18.57 -50.34 -11.61
CA ALA A 22 17.29 -50.43 -10.92
C ALA A 22 16.09 -50.18 -11.85
N ILE A 23 16.03 -50.79 -13.00
CA ILE A 23 14.80 -50.88 -13.80
C ILE A 23 14.68 -52.31 -14.28
N ALA A 24 14.14 -53.21 -13.46
CA ALA A 24 13.41 -54.39 -13.85
C ALA A 24 12.80 -55.05 -12.60
N LEU A 25 11.49 -55.24 -12.62
CA LEU A 25 10.64 -55.99 -11.69
C LEU A 25 9.89 -55.11 -10.69
N GLY A 26 8.90 -54.40 -11.14
CA GLY A 26 7.80 -53.94 -10.32
C GLY A 26 6.47 -54.58 -10.77
N PRO A 27 5.61 -55.06 -9.88
CA PRO A 27 4.34 -55.67 -10.26
C PRO A 27 3.39 -54.65 -10.89
N THR A 28 2.67 -55.07 -11.92
CA THR A 28 1.60 -54.32 -12.53
C THR A 28 0.45 -54.11 -11.54
N VAL A 29 0.34 -52.91 -10.99
CA VAL A 29 -0.84 -52.49 -10.24
C VAL A 29 -1.80 -51.85 -11.25
N ALA A 30 -2.99 -52.43 -11.40
CA ALA A 30 -4.06 -51.87 -12.19
C ALA A 30 -4.45 -50.45 -11.66
N PRO A 31 -4.82 -49.50 -12.54
CA PRO A 31 -5.25 -48.19 -12.09
C PRO A 31 -6.56 -48.33 -11.28
N ALA A 32 -6.49 -48.06 -9.98
CA ALA A 32 -7.68 -47.83 -9.21
C ALA A 32 -8.31 -46.51 -9.72
N PHE A 33 -9.54 -46.60 -10.23
CA PHE A 33 -10.32 -45.43 -10.53
C PHE A 33 -10.50 -44.63 -9.22
N ALA A 34 -9.76 -43.55 -9.09
CA ALA A 34 -10.01 -42.58 -8.04
C ALA A 34 -11.42 -42.00 -8.27
N SER A 35 -12.34 -42.38 -7.44
CA SER A 35 -13.63 -41.73 -7.32
C SER A 35 -13.36 -40.24 -7.07
N SER A 36 -13.82 -39.39 -7.98
CA SER A 36 -13.80 -37.93 -7.79
C SER A 36 -14.76 -37.60 -6.64
N ALA A 37 -14.26 -37.64 -5.41
CA ALA A 37 -14.96 -37.00 -4.31
C ALA A 37 -15.04 -35.50 -4.66
N LYS A 38 -16.25 -34.98 -4.86
CA LYS A 38 -16.51 -33.55 -4.89
C LYS A 38 -15.80 -32.93 -3.70
N PRO A 39 -15.01 -31.85 -3.89
CA PRO A 39 -14.47 -31.14 -2.76
C PRO A 39 -15.64 -30.74 -1.87
N ALA A 40 -15.62 -31.22 -0.63
CA ALA A 40 -16.57 -30.79 0.37
C ALA A 40 -16.37 -29.29 0.53
N THR A 41 -17.36 -28.50 0.14
CA THR A 41 -17.42 -27.09 0.47
C THR A 41 -17.31 -27.00 1.98
N ARG A 42 -16.15 -26.62 2.50
CA ARG A 42 -16.00 -26.24 3.90
C ARG A 42 -16.91 -25.03 4.10
N ARG A 43 -18.07 -25.31 4.69
CA ARG A 43 -18.96 -24.25 5.15
C ARG A 43 -18.13 -23.46 6.15
N ALA A 44 -17.94 -22.15 5.91
CA ALA A 44 -17.27 -21.28 6.86
C ALA A 44 -17.92 -21.49 8.22
N VAL A 45 -17.12 -21.91 9.20
CA VAL A 45 -17.60 -22.03 10.58
C VAL A 45 -17.81 -20.59 11.02
N ALA A 46 -19.07 -20.21 11.22
CA ALA A 46 -19.40 -18.91 11.77
C ALA A 46 -18.82 -18.86 13.18
N HIS A 47 -17.66 -18.21 13.34
CA HIS A 47 -17.11 -17.93 14.66
C HIS A 47 -18.04 -16.93 15.34
N ALA A 48 -18.54 -17.29 16.53
CA ALA A 48 -19.28 -16.36 17.35
C ALA A 48 -18.35 -15.20 17.73
N THR A 49 -18.67 -14.00 17.24
CA THR A 49 -17.90 -12.79 17.56
C THR A 49 -18.24 -12.33 18.99
N ALA A 50 -17.25 -11.75 19.69
CA ALA A 50 -17.47 -11.18 21.03
C ALA A 50 -18.30 -9.88 20.99
N THR A 51 -18.53 -9.32 19.81
CA THR A 51 -19.29 -8.11 19.53
C THR A 51 -20.31 -8.38 18.42
N PRO A 52 -21.31 -7.53 18.18
CA PRO A 52 -22.22 -7.67 17.03
C PRO A 52 -21.56 -7.47 15.67
N ILE A 53 -20.28 -7.07 15.61
CA ILE A 53 -19.54 -6.88 14.36
C ILE A 53 -19.19 -8.25 13.78
N GLN A 54 -19.70 -8.53 12.58
CA GLN A 54 -19.43 -9.78 11.85
C GLN A 54 -18.46 -9.58 10.68
N TYR A 55 -18.38 -8.38 10.14
CA TYR A 55 -17.53 -8.03 9.02
C TYR A 55 -16.73 -6.77 9.37
N LEU A 56 -15.42 -6.81 9.07
CA LEU A 56 -14.54 -5.66 9.19
C LEU A 56 -13.99 -5.35 7.80
N VAL A 57 -14.22 -4.12 7.33
CA VAL A 57 -13.62 -3.58 6.10
C VAL A 57 -12.63 -2.50 6.52
N VAL A 58 -11.38 -2.66 6.15
CA VAL A 58 -10.33 -1.65 6.33
C VAL A 58 -10.07 -1.00 4.98
N ILE A 59 -10.28 0.31 4.90
CA ILE A 59 -9.93 1.12 3.73
C ILE A 59 -8.68 1.91 4.14
N PHE A 60 -7.56 1.59 3.53
CA PHE A 60 -6.30 2.26 3.78
C PHE A 60 -6.00 3.22 2.62
N ASN A 61 -6.02 4.50 2.92
CA ASN A 61 -5.66 5.57 1.99
C ASN A 61 -4.33 6.18 2.40
N GLU A 62 -3.59 6.65 1.43
CA GLU A 62 -2.35 7.40 1.56
C GLU A 62 -2.34 8.52 0.51
N ASN A 63 -1.47 9.32 0.47
CA ASN A 63 -0.33 10.00 1.11
C ASN A 63 -0.78 11.26 1.86
N ILE A 64 -1.95 11.31 2.44
CA ILE A 64 -2.57 12.54 2.96
C ILE A 64 -2.55 12.53 4.48
N SER A 65 -1.93 13.56 5.09
CA SER A 65 -1.96 13.74 6.53
C SER A 65 -3.36 14.09 7.02
N PHE A 66 -3.63 13.84 8.31
CA PHE A 66 -4.88 14.22 8.95
C PHE A 66 -5.16 15.73 8.81
N ASP A 67 -4.17 16.57 9.05
CA ASP A 67 -4.33 18.03 8.99
C ASP A 67 -4.62 18.55 7.59
N HIS A 68 -4.15 17.85 6.55
CA HIS A 68 -4.42 18.23 5.17
C HIS A 68 -5.91 18.18 4.83
N TYR A 69 -6.68 17.24 5.44
CA TYR A 69 -8.12 17.09 5.20
C TYR A 69 -9.00 17.52 6.38
N PHE A 70 -8.53 17.46 7.60
CA PHE A 70 -9.33 17.70 8.80
C PHE A 70 -8.74 18.75 9.72
N GLY A 71 -7.59 19.35 9.39
CA GLY A 71 -6.88 20.25 10.30
C GLY A 71 -7.69 21.42 10.84
N THR A 72 -8.71 21.88 10.09
CA THR A 72 -9.61 22.97 10.54
C THR A 72 -11.02 22.49 10.88
N TYR A 73 -11.26 21.17 10.88
CA TYR A 73 -12.59 20.65 11.23
C TYR A 73 -13.03 21.10 12.63
N PRO A 74 -14.30 21.52 12.83
CA PRO A 74 -15.41 21.51 11.86
C PRO A 74 -15.66 22.88 11.17
N ASN A 75 -14.66 23.75 11.09
CA ASN A 75 -14.79 25.14 10.64
C ASN A 75 -14.42 25.28 9.16
N ALA A 76 -15.40 25.30 8.28
CA ALA A 76 -15.22 25.58 6.85
C ALA A 76 -15.38 27.08 6.56
N LEU A 77 -14.62 27.59 5.57
CA LEU A 77 -14.66 28.99 5.17
C LEU A 77 -16.00 29.39 4.52
N ASN A 78 -16.63 28.47 3.80
CA ASN A 78 -17.90 28.63 3.12
C ASN A 78 -17.97 29.80 2.10
N PRO A 79 -17.02 29.92 1.16
CA PRO A 79 -17.07 30.95 0.13
C PRO A 79 -18.33 30.83 -0.73
N LYS A 80 -18.71 31.93 -1.39
CA LYS A 80 -19.99 32.02 -2.12
C LYS A 80 -20.18 30.96 -3.22
N PHE A 81 -19.10 30.53 -3.86
CA PHE A 81 -19.15 29.68 -5.06
C PHE A 81 -18.63 28.25 -4.82
N GLU A 82 -18.39 27.89 -3.58
CA GLU A 82 -17.98 26.54 -3.20
C GLU A 82 -19.12 25.77 -2.51
N ASN A 83 -19.00 24.43 -2.46
CA ASN A 83 -19.90 23.59 -1.68
C ASN A 83 -19.88 24.04 -0.22
N LYS A 84 -21.05 24.22 0.36
CA LYS A 84 -21.15 24.64 1.75
C LYS A 84 -21.08 23.44 2.67
N PHE A 85 -20.34 23.58 3.75
CA PHE A 85 -20.36 22.67 4.88
C PHE A 85 -20.82 23.43 6.14
N VAL A 86 -21.80 22.86 6.83
CA VAL A 86 -22.30 23.38 8.11
C VAL A 86 -22.30 22.25 9.11
N ALA A 87 -21.46 22.35 10.12
CA ALA A 87 -21.39 21.36 11.17
C ALA A 87 -22.69 21.30 12.00
N LYS A 88 -23.02 20.13 12.52
CA LYS A 88 -24.08 19.96 13.51
C LYS A 88 -23.76 20.77 14.77
N ALA A 89 -24.80 21.19 15.47
CA ALA A 89 -24.60 21.87 16.76
C ALA A 89 -23.80 20.98 17.73
N ASN A 90 -22.89 21.59 18.46
CA ASN A 90 -22.00 20.93 19.42
C ASN A 90 -20.99 19.90 18.80
N THR A 91 -20.69 20.00 17.49
CA THR A 91 -19.57 19.24 16.91
C THR A 91 -18.28 19.69 17.60
N PRO A 92 -17.49 18.77 18.20
CA PRO A 92 -16.22 19.13 18.81
C PRO A 92 -15.18 19.52 17.75
N THR A 93 -14.22 20.36 18.13
CA THR A 93 -13.01 20.61 17.33
C THR A 93 -12.07 19.42 17.43
N VAL A 94 -11.20 19.27 16.44
CA VAL A 94 -10.15 18.25 16.41
C VAL A 94 -8.85 18.75 17.01
N ASN A 95 -7.95 17.82 17.31
CA ASN A 95 -6.53 18.09 17.55
C ASN A 95 -5.84 18.32 16.19
N GLY A 96 -5.98 19.52 15.65
CA GLY A 96 -5.51 19.89 14.31
C GLY A 96 -4.86 21.27 14.28
N LEU A 97 -5.10 22.02 13.21
CA LEU A 97 -4.51 23.35 13.00
C LEU A 97 -5.16 24.40 13.89
N THR A 98 -4.56 24.65 15.04
CA THR A 98 -4.98 25.74 15.94
C THR A 98 -4.73 27.11 15.31
N ASN A 99 -5.34 28.16 15.88
CA ASN A 99 -5.07 29.53 15.42
C ASN A 99 -3.58 29.90 15.50
N ALA A 100 -2.84 29.38 16.47
CA ALA A 100 -1.40 29.56 16.57
C ALA A 100 -0.67 28.88 15.41
N LEU A 101 -1.01 27.64 15.09
CA LEU A 101 -0.41 26.88 13.97
C LEU A 101 -0.77 27.47 12.61
N LEU A 102 -1.93 28.09 12.46
CA LEU A 102 -2.35 28.76 11.24
C LEU A 102 -1.65 30.10 11.00
N ASN A 103 -1.15 30.78 12.06
CA ASN A 103 -0.63 32.14 11.94
C ASN A 103 0.83 32.32 12.39
N ALA A 104 1.39 31.34 13.09
CA ALA A 104 2.76 31.35 13.60
C ALA A 104 3.31 29.91 13.58
N ASN A 105 3.29 29.29 12.42
CA ASN A 105 3.70 27.88 12.25
C ASN A 105 5.22 27.75 12.34
N PRO A 106 5.75 26.67 12.94
CA PRO A 106 7.17 26.36 12.93
C PRO A 106 7.79 26.37 11.51
N ASN A 107 7.04 25.99 10.48
CA ASN A 107 7.49 25.99 9.08
C ASN A 107 7.68 27.38 8.47
N LEU A 108 7.49 28.47 9.22
CA LEU A 108 8.04 29.78 8.91
C LEU A 108 9.57 29.84 9.10
N ASN A 109 10.20 28.75 9.53
CA ASN A 109 11.65 28.63 9.67
C ASN A 109 12.35 29.11 8.37
N PRO A 110 13.28 30.07 8.48
CA PRO A 110 13.99 30.60 7.32
C PRO A 110 14.77 29.56 6.52
N ALA A 111 15.12 28.42 7.12
CA ALA A 111 15.77 27.32 6.43
C ALA A 111 14.90 26.75 5.27
N ASN A 112 13.59 26.90 5.32
CA ASN A 112 12.66 26.52 4.26
C ASN A 112 12.73 27.43 3.03
N GLY A 113 13.53 28.49 3.06
CA GLY A 113 13.74 29.39 1.92
C GLY A 113 12.42 30.00 1.42
N THR A 114 12.18 29.94 0.11
CA THR A 114 10.96 30.48 -0.52
C THR A 114 9.70 29.67 -0.19
N GLY A 115 9.85 28.48 0.38
CA GLY A 115 8.76 27.62 0.83
C GLY A 115 8.30 27.92 2.26
N ALA A 116 9.03 28.76 3.03
CA ALA A 116 8.67 29.12 4.40
C ALA A 116 7.28 29.79 4.43
N THR A 117 6.31 29.15 5.05
CA THR A 117 4.93 29.63 5.09
C THR A 117 4.14 29.06 6.27
N ASN A 118 3.09 29.76 6.64
CA ASN A 118 2.01 29.17 7.44
C ASN A 118 1.17 28.19 6.59
N PRO A 119 0.45 27.24 7.21
CA PRO A 119 -0.58 26.50 6.51
C PRO A 119 -1.59 27.43 5.84
N TYR A 120 -2.02 27.07 4.64
CA TYR A 120 -2.97 27.88 3.87
C TYR A 120 -4.00 27.00 3.17
N ARG A 121 -5.20 27.55 3.01
CA ARG A 121 -6.30 26.81 2.42
C ARG A 121 -6.14 26.66 0.91
N LEU A 122 -6.32 25.44 0.43
CA LEU A 122 -6.52 25.09 -0.97
C LEU A 122 -8.03 24.99 -1.25
N ASP A 123 -8.47 25.46 -2.40
CA ASP A 123 -9.86 25.39 -2.83
C ASP A 123 -10.11 24.30 -3.87
N VAL A 124 -11.35 24.18 -4.33
CA VAL A 124 -11.75 23.15 -5.29
C VAL A 124 -11.03 23.29 -6.65
N THR A 125 -10.55 24.47 -7.02
CA THR A 125 -9.78 24.66 -8.26
C THR A 125 -8.36 24.11 -8.14
N GLN A 126 -7.93 23.83 -6.92
CA GLN A 126 -6.63 23.28 -6.54
C GLN A 126 -6.78 21.83 -6.02
N ALA A 127 -7.84 21.12 -6.46
CA ALA A 127 -8.14 19.76 -5.99
C ALA A 127 -7.07 18.72 -6.37
N ALA A 128 -6.11 19.09 -7.20
CA ALA A 128 -4.94 18.28 -7.51
C ALA A 128 -3.69 19.11 -7.26
N THR A 129 -2.75 18.54 -6.53
CA THR A 129 -1.44 19.16 -6.22
C THR A 129 -0.31 18.33 -6.83
N ALA A 130 0.89 18.92 -6.91
CA ALA A 130 2.08 18.12 -7.15
C ALA A 130 2.28 17.11 -6.03
N ASP A 131 2.85 15.96 -6.37
CA ASP A 131 3.26 14.93 -5.42
C ASP A 131 4.36 15.49 -4.50
N GLN A 132 4.17 15.36 -3.20
CA GLN A 132 5.15 15.77 -2.20
C GLN A 132 6.07 14.60 -1.88
N ASP A 133 7.34 14.90 -1.59
CA ASP A 133 8.31 13.88 -1.22
C ASP A 133 7.89 13.21 0.11
N HIS A 134 7.78 11.89 0.09
CA HIS A 134 7.38 11.06 1.24
C HIS A 134 8.33 9.87 1.44
N ASP A 135 9.57 10.02 0.98
CA ASP A 135 10.61 9.04 1.24
C ASP A 135 11.03 9.03 2.71
N TYR A 136 11.57 7.90 3.15
CA TYR A 136 11.92 7.65 4.55
C TYR A 136 12.84 8.73 5.14
N GLN A 137 13.92 9.08 4.43
CA GLN A 137 14.89 10.04 4.94
C GLN A 137 14.40 11.50 4.88
N PRO A 138 13.77 11.98 3.80
CA PRO A 138 13.14 13.29 3.75
C PRO A 138 12.13 13.54 4.87
N GLU A 139 11.26 12.58 5.16
CA GLU A 139 10.29 12.71 6.26
C GLU A 139 10.96 12.81 7.63
N GLN A 140 12.00 12.00 7.90
CA GLN A 140 12.78 12.11 9.14
C GLN A 140 13.44 13.48 9.27
N GLN A 141 13.99 14.00 8.17
CA GLN A 141 14.62 15.31 8.15
C GLN A 141 13.60 16.44 8.34
N ALA A 142 12.42 16.32 7.73
CA ALA A 142 11.33 17.28 7.88
C ALA A 142 10.81 17.36 9.32
N SER A 143 10.77 16.22 10.01
CA SER A 143 10.33 16.15 11.41
C SER A 143 11.31 16.82 12.37
N ASP A 144 12.57 16.97 12.00
CA ASP A 144 13.66 17.62 12.77
C ASP A 144 13.62 17.28 14.27
N ALA A 145 13.74 15.99 14.57
CA ALA A 145 13.66 15.46 15.94
C ALA A 145 12.40 15.88 16.73
N GLY A 146 11.32 16.16 16.04
CA GLY A 146 10.02 16.53 16.61
C GLY A 146 9.74 18.03 16.63
N LEU A 147 10.61 18.88 16.11
CA LEU A 147 10.34 20.31 15.92
C LEU A 147 9.29 20.56 14.82
N MET A 148 9.18 19.64 13.87
CA MET A 148 8.18 19.66 12.80
C MET A 148 8.19 20.96 11.98
N ASP A 149 9.38 21.46 11.64
CA ASP A 149 9.57 22.81 11.12
C ASP A 149 10.31 22.90 9.77
N LEU A 150 10.63 21.73 9.15
CA LEU A 150 11.39 21.68 7.90
C LEU A 150 10.68 20.93 6.76
N PHE A 151 9.33 20.87 6.77
CA PHE A 151 8.57 20.20 5.72
C PHE A 151 8.78 20.81 4.33
N PRO A 152 8.71 22.15 4.12
CA PRO A 152 9.00 22.71 2.81
C PRO A 152 10.40 22.38 2.31
N LEU A 153 11.40 22.30 3.20
CA LEU A 153 12.78 22.05 2.80
C LEU A 153 13.00 20.63 2.31
N TYR A 154 12.45 19.64 3.02
CA TYR A 154 12.78 18.23 2.79
C TYR A 154 11.69 17.43 2.07
N THR A 155 10.42 17.77 2.27
CA THR A 155 9.30 17.05 1.62
C THR A 155 8.53 17.91 0.61
N GLY A 156 8.80 19.22 0.58
CA GLY A 156 8.09 20.12 -0.31
C GLY A 156 8.51 19.97 -1.77
N THR A 157 7.53 19.76 -2.63
CA THR A 157 7.69 19.80 -4.09
C THR A 157 6.89 20.97 -4.66
N ALA A 158 7.56 21.86 -5.41
CA ALA A 158 6.90 22.91 -6.14
C ALA A 158 6.11 22.34 -7.32
N GLY A 159 4.93 22.87 -7.56
CA GLY A 159 4.15 22.46 -8.73
C GLY A 159 2.82 23.20 -8.80
N PRO A 160 2.26 23.32 -10.00
CA PRO A 160 0.97 23.92 -10.15
C PRO A 160 -0.12 22.91 -9.76
N PRO A 161 -0.90 23.14 -8.70
CA PRO A 161 -2.28 22.73 -8.80
C PRO A 161 -2.90 23.52 -9.96
N PRO A 162 -3.87 22.98 -10.71
CA PRO A 162 -4.58 23.73 -11.73
C PRO A 162 -5.08 25.08 -11.17
N GLY A 163 -4.71 26.20 -11.81
CA GLY A 163 -5.01 27.53 -11.31
C GLY A 163 -4.11 28.06 -10.19
N GLY A 164 -3.06 27.33 -9.81
CA GLY A 164 -2.12 27.73 -8.76
C GLY A 164 -1.10 28.76 -9.22
N GLY A 165 -0.63 29.56 -8.26
CA GLY A 165 0.43 30.55 -8.40
C GLY A 165 0.98 30.92 -7.02
N GLY A 166 1.96 31.82 -6.95
CA GLY A 166 2.52 32.24 -5.67
C GLY A 166 3.19 31.12 -4.90
N ILE A 167 2.75 30.89 -3.67
CA ILE A 167 3.33 29.88 -2.76
C ILE A 167 3.25 28.46 -3.33
N ASN A 168 2.24 28.14 -4.15
CA ASN A 168 2.09 26.83 -4.78
C ASN A 168 3.23 26.49 -5.76
N ASN A 169 3.90 27.51 -6.31
CA ASN A 169 5.06 27.37 -7.17
C ASN A 169 6.38 27.29 -6.38
N THR A 170 6.30 27.03 -5.11
CA THR A 170 7.42 26.80 -4.18
C THR A 170 7.21 25.51 -3.42
N ASN A 171 8.25 25.08 -2.73
CA ASN A 171 8.16 23.94 -1.81
C ASN A 171 7.14 24.14 -0.67
N GLY A 172 6.65 25.36 -0.48
CA GLY A 172 5.57 25.66 0.48
C GLY A 172 4.23 25.03 0.14
N LEU A 173 4.05 24.45 -1.07
CA LEU A 173 2.83 23.71 -1.42
C LEU A 173 2.49 22.60 -0.41
N VAL A 174 3.48 21.97 0.19
CA VAL A 174 3.29 20.93 1.23
C VAL A 174 2.49 21.42 2.45
N MET A 175 2.44 22.74 2.67
CA MET A 175 1.70 23.36 3.78
C MET A 175 0.22 23.67 3.43
N GLY A 176 -0.23 23.30 2.24
CA GLY A 176 -1.62 23.45 1.83
C GLY A 176 -2.56 22.50 2.56
N TYR A 177 -3.78 22.94 2.89
CA TYR A 177 -4.83 22.09 3.44
C TYR A 177 -6.18 22.36 2.79
N TYR A 178 -7.07 21.38 2.82
CA TYR A 178 -8.45 21.53 2.40
C TYR A 178 -9.38 21.63 3.60
N ASP A 179 -10.50 22.31 3.42
CA ASP A 179 -11.59 22.31 4.40
C ASP A 179 -12.84 21.59 3.85
N GLY A 180 -13.92 21.61 4.63
CA GLY A 180 -15.19 20.95 4.28
C GLY A 180 -15.85 21.44 3.00
N ASN A 181 -15.39 22.52 2.41
CA ASN A 181 -15.88 23.00 1.12
C ASN A 181 -15.34 22.18 -0.06
N THR A 182 -14.13 21.65 0.08
CA THR A 182 -13.50 20.77 -0.91
C THR A 182 -13.71 19.29 -0.56
N VAL A 183 -13.42 18.89 0.69
CA VAL A 183 -13.58 17.49 1.15
C VAL A 183 -14.92 17.25 1.87
N THR A 184 -15.99 17.81 1.32
CA THR A 184 -17.34 17.83 1.89
C THR A 184 -17.86 16.44 2.27
N GLY A 185 -17.59 15.43 1.43
CA GLY A 185 -18.00 14.04 1.67
C GLY A 185 -17.36 13.48 2.94
N LEU A 186 -16.04 13.64 3.11
CA LEU A 186 -15.31 13.17 4.29
C LEU A 186 -15.78 13.87 5.57
N TRP A 187 -16.01 15.17 5.52
CA TRP A 187 -16.51 15.91 6.68
C TRP A 187 -17.95 15.52 7.03
N ASN A 188 -18.80 15.20 6.06
CA ASN A 188 -20.13 14.64 6.31
C ASN A 188 -20.06 13.26 6.95
N TYR A 189 -19.10 12.40 6.57
CA TYR A 189 -18.86 11.15 7.29
C TYR A 189 -18.47 11.41 8.73
N ALA A 190 -17.57 12.35 9.01
CA ALA A 190 -17.18 12.73 10.35
C ALA A 190 -18.33 13.27 11.20
N GLN A 191 -19.39 13.85 10.59
CA GLN A 191 -20.61 14.26 11.29
C GLN A 191 -21.51 13.09 11.71
N ASN A 192 -21.33 11.91 11.17
CA ASN A 192 -22.25 10.78 11.36
C ASN A 192 -21.55 9.53 11.91
N PHE A 193 -20.23 9.48 11.88
CA PHE A 193 -19.41 8.36 12.35
C PHE A 193 -18.32 8.85 13.29
N VAL A 194 -17.55 7.94 13.84
CA VAL A 194 -16.41 8.27 14.70
C VAL A 194 -15.25 8.79 13.85
N LEU A 195 -14.70 9.94 14.24
CA LEU A 195 -13.46 10.48 13.71
C LEU A 195 -12.38 10.40 14.81
N SER A 196 -11.25 9.77 14.51
CA SER A 196 -10.07 9.78 15.39
C SER A 196 -9.09 10.85 14.91
N ASP A 197 -8.72 11.76 15.80
CA ASP A 197 -7.74 12.82 15.56
C ASP A 197 -6.40 12.58 16.30
N ASN A 198 -6.21 11.36 16.79
CA ASN A 198 -5.00 10.91 17.47
C ASN A 198 -4.51 9.56 16.89
N SER A 199 -4.68 9.34 15.59
CA SER A 199 -4.10 8.22 14.86
C SER A 199 -2.88 8.69 14.11
N TYR A 200 -1.76 7.97 14.28
CA TYR A 200 -0.47 8.34 13.70
C TYR A 200 0.06 7.19 12.85
N GLY A 201 0.86 7.52 11.84
CA GLY A 201 1.67 6.54 11.13
C GLY A 201 2.66 5.85 12.07
N SER A 202 2.93 4.57 11.87
CA SER A 202 3.85 3.79 12.71
C SER A 202 5.30 3.91 12.28
N THR A 203 5.55 4.50 11.12
CA THR A 203 6.88 4.63 10.50
C THR A 203 6.93 5.84 9.59
N PHE A 204 8.13 6.31 9.29
CA PHE A 204 8.42 7.16 8.14
C PHE A 204 8.51 6.31 6.87
N GLY A 205 8.37 6.94 5.72
CA GLY A 205 8.70 6.34 4.46
C GLY A 205 7.52 6.14 3.51
N PRO A 206 7.83 5.68 2.31
CA PRO A 206 6.89 5.61 1.20
C PRO A 206 5.89 4.46 1.33
N SER A 207 5.09 4.28 0.29
CA SER A 207 3.91 3.42 0.25
C SER A 207 4.17 1.98 0.67
N SER A 208 5.23 1.34 0.19
CA SER A 208 5.55 -0.06 0.54
C SER A 208 5.86 -0.24 2.02
N VAL A 209 6.53 0.75 2.63
CA VAL A 209 6.83 0.76 4.06
C VAL A 209 5.53 0.80 4.88
N GLY A 210 4.59 1.66 4.49
CA GLY A 210 3.25 1.74 5.08
C GLY A 210 2.46 0.44 4.93
N VAL A 211 2.43 -0.13 3.73
CA VAL A 211 1.76 -1.41 3.43
C VAL A 211 2.32 -2.55 4.27
N MET A 212 3.65 -2.67 4.35
CA MET A 212 4.30 -3.71 5.15
C MET A 212 3.93 -3.59 6.64
N ASN A 213 3.96 -2.37 7.19
CA ASN A 213 3.52 -2.14 8.56
C ASN A 213 2.04 -2.48 8.76
N LEU A 214 1.17 -2.16 7.82
CA LEU A 214 -0.27 -2.47 7.92
C LEU A 214 -0.53 -3.96 8.05
N VAL A 215 0.17 -4.80 7.28
CA VAL A 215 -0.15 -6.23 7.18
C VAL A 215 0.76 -7.14 8.03
N ALA A 216 1.95 -6.68 8.43
CA ALA A 216 2.91 -7.46 9.19
C ALA A 216 3.42 -6.78 10.47
N GLY A 217 3.10 -5.48 10.69
CA GLY A 217 3.56 -4.72 11.86
C GLY A 217 5.06 -4.43 11.85
N GLN A 218 5.74 -4.62 10.73
CA GLN A 218 7.19 -4.41 10.60
C GLN A 218 7.61 -4.25 9.13
N THR A 219 8.79 -3.68 8.93
CA THR A 219 9.46 -3.53 7.63
C THR A 219 10.83 -4.21 7.57
N ASN A 220 11.28 -4.83 8.65
CA ASN A 220 12.47 -5.70 8.67
C ASN A 220 12.10 -7.13 8.22
N GLY A 221 13.12 -7.96 7.95
CA GLY A 221 12.92 -9.34 7.53
C GLY A 221 12.86 -9.52 6.01
N VAL A 222 13.58 -8.67 5.26
CA VAL A 222 13.83 -8.90 3.83
C VAL A 222 14.66 -10.17 3.67
N VAL A 223 14.10 -11.20 3.04
CA VAL A 223 14.74 -12.51 2.86
C VAL A 223 15.33 -12.69 1.46
N ALA A 224 14.87 -11.92 0.48
CA ALA A 224 15.44 -11.86 -0.86
C ALA A 224 15.22 -10.49 -1.48
N TYR A 225 16.13 -10.08 -2.36
CA TYR A 225 16.00 -8.84 -3.13
C TYR A 225 16.68 -8.99 -4.51
N LEU A 226 16.22 -8.17 -5.48
CA LEU A 226 16.78 -8.09 -6.83
C LEU A 226 17.10 -6.63 -7.18
N ASN A 227 17.97 -6.44 -8.17
CA ASN A 227 18.34 -5.17 -8.79
C ASN A 227 19.04 -4.13 -7.88
N GLY A 228 19.46 -4.53 -6.69
CA GLY A 228 20.27 -3.67 -5.80
C GLY A 228 19.76 -3.61 -4.38
N THR A 229 20.53 -2.92 -3.54
CA THR A 229 20.29 -2.81 -2.09
C THR A 229 19.86 -1.41 -1.66
N GLY A 230 19.61 -0.49 -2.61
CA GLY A 230 19.31 0.93 -2.29
C GLY A 230 18.06 1.12 -1.45
N SER A 231 17.10 0.19 -1.55
CA SER A 231 15.86 0.22 -0.78
C SER A 231 15.98 -0.37 0.64
N PHE A 232 17.15 -0.84 1.05
CA PHE A 232 17.29 -1.62 2.27
C PHE A 232 18.45 -1.15 3.13
N VAL A 233 18.25 -1.20 4.44
CA VAL A 233 19.30 -0.92 5.44
C VAL A 233 19.40 -2.07 6.44
N PRO A 234 20.57 -2.35 7.05
CA PRO A 234 20.68 -3.21 8.20
C PRO A 234 19.86 -2.63 9.38
N GLY A 235 18.94 -3.38 9.93
CA GLY A 235 18.06 -2.82 10.97
C GLY A 235 17.41 -3.83 11.89
N GLY A 236 17.32 -5.09 11.49
CA GLY A 236 16.76 -6.13 12.36
C GLY A 236 17.74 -6.54 13.47
N PRO A 237 17.26 -6.87 14.66
CA PRO A 237 18.11 -7.36 15.77
C PRO A 237 18.79 -8.69 15.42
N ASP A 238 18.30 -9.40 14.45
CA ASP A 238 18.83 -10.65 13.88
C ASP A 238 19.80 -10.41 12.71
N GLY A 239 20.08 -9.15 12.36
CA GLY A 239 20.91 -8.75 11.23
C GLY A 239 20.17 -8.76 9.89
N SER A 240 18.85 -8.94 9.87
CA SER A 240 18.05 -8.85 8.66
C SER A 240 18.01 -7.43 8.11
N LEU A 241 17.73 -7.31 6.80
CA LEU A 241 17.53 -6.02 6.17
C LEU A 241 16.12 -5.48 6.43
N THR A 242 16.05 -4.17 6.59
CA THR A 242 14.81 -3.40 6.74
C THR A 242 14.52 -2.65 5.45
N ASN A 243 13.28 -2.75 4.97
CA ASN A 243 12.83 -1.94 3.84
C ASN A 243 12.57 -0.49 4.28
N ILE A 244 13.10 0.47 3.51
CA ILE A 244 12.94 1.92 3.73
C ILE A 244 12.49 2.65 2.46
N ASP A 245 12.11 1.93 1.40
CA ASP A 245 11.82 2.47 0.08
C ASP A 245 10.67 1.67 -0.58
N ASP A 246 10.40 1.92 -1.85
CA ASP A 246 9.37 1.30 -2.68
C ASP A 246 9.90 0.21 -3.64
N PRO A 247 10.44 -0.91 -3.16
CA PRO A 247 10.74 -2.04 -4.04
C PRO A 247 9.44 -2.69 -4.52
N ASP A 248 9.42 -3.19 -5.74
CA ASP A 248 8.32 -4.04 -6.19
C ASP A 248 8.39 -5.45 -5.55
N PRO A 249 7.27 -6.18 -5.40
CA PRO A 249 7.29 -7.57 -4.93
C PRO A 249 8.02 -8.50 -5.92
N ILE A 250 8.91 -9.38 -5.43
CA ILE A 250 9.53 -10.40 -6.27
C ILE A 250 8.48 -11.36 -6.81
N GLY A 251 8.47 -11.54 -8.13
CA GLY A 251 7.62 -12.51 -8.82
C GLY A 251 6.25 -12.02 -9.23
N ASP A 252 5.81 -10.84 -8.83
CA ASP A 252 4.60 -10.23 -9.37
C ASP A 252 4.80 -9.92 -10.86
N VAL A 253 3.85 -10.35 -11.70
CA VAL A 253 3.94 -10.21 -13.17
C VAL A 253 3.96 -8.76 -13.63
N CYS A 254 3.57 -7.82 -12.78
CA CYS A 254 3.59 -6.38 -13.05
C CYS A 254 4.78 -5.66 -12.43
N SER A 255 5.62 -6.35 -11.66
CA SER A 255 6.86 -5.78 -11.14
C SER A 255 7.82 -5.39 -12.25
N SER A 256 8.39 -4.19 -12.13
CA SER A 256 9.36 -3.70 -13.12
C SER A 256 10.67 -4.49 -13.02
N PRO A 257 11.21 -5.02 -14.13
CA PRO A 257 12.46 -5.75 -14.11
C PRO A 257 13.68 -4.88 -13.78
N THR A 258 13.53 -3.56 -13.75
CA THR A 258 14.61 -2.60 -13.50
C THR A 258 14.52 -1.90 -12.14
N ARG A 259 13.39 -2.00 -11.46
CA ARG A 259 13.25 -1.51 -10.07
C ARG A 259 13.87 -2.48 -9.09
N ASN A 260 14.23 -1.96 -7.91
CA ASN A 260 14.52 -2.82 -6.78
C ASN A 260 13.28 -3.68 -6.48
N GLN A 261 13.50 -4.93 -6.12
CA GLN A 261 12.44 -5.85 -5.75
C GLN A 261 12.76 -6.50 -4.41
N ALA A 262 11.72 -6.83 -3.65
CA ALA A 262 11.85 -7.46 -2.34
C ALA A 262 10.91 -8.64 -2.17
N GLN A 263 11.36 -9.59 -1.35
CA GLN A 263 10.53 -10.60 -0.73
C GLN A 263 10.72 -10.53 0.78
N MET A 264 9.62 -10.50 1.49
CA MET A 264 9.59 -10.46 2.95
C MET A 264 9.42 -11.85 3.53
N GLY A 265 10.07 -12.07 4.67
CA GLY A 265 9.84 -13.22 5.53
C GLY A 265 8.88 -12.89 6.67
N GLY A 266 8.65 -13.88 7.54
CA GLY A 266 7.78 -13.71 8.70
C GLY A 266 6.30 -13.97 8.40
N VAL A 267 5.44 -13.52 9.29
CA VAL A 267 4.00 -13.82 9.32
C VAL A 267 3.20 -12.54 9.15
N THR A 268 2.21 -12.57 8.29
CA THR A 268 1.25 -11.47 8.07
C THR A 268 -0.06 -11.71 8.83
N ILE A 269 -0.88 -10.69 8.94
CA ILE A 269 -2.26 -10.84 9.43
C ILE A 269 -3.05 -11.85 8.57
N GLY A 270 -2.77 -11.94 7.26
CA GLY A 270 -3.38 -12.93 6.37
C GLY A 270 -3.05 -14.37 6.77
N ASP A 271 -1.79 -14.65 7.14
CA ASP A 271 -1.38 -15.95 7.65
C ASP A 271 -2.10 -16.31 8.96
N LEU A 272 -2.24 -15.31 9.86
CA LEU A 272 -2.94 -15.50 11.14
C LEU A 272 -4.44 -15.76 10.92
N LEU A 273 -5.07 -15.05 9.98
CA LEU A 273 -6.48 -15.28 9.62
C LEU A 273 -6.68 -16.66 9.00
N ASN A 274 -5.76 -17.10 8.12
CA ASN A 274 -5.76 -18.46 7.58
C ASN A 274 -5.64 -19.52 8.68
N ALA A 275 -4.73 -19.33 9.62
CA ALA A 275 -4.54 -20.24 10.75
C ALA A 275 -5.77 -20.30 11.66
N ALA A 276 -6.49 -19.20 11.81
CA ALA A 276 -7.72 -19.10 12.58
C ALA A 276 -8.96 -19.58 11.80
N GLY A 277 -8.85 -19.88 10.50
CA GLY A 277 -9.98 -20.26 9.64
C GLY A 277 -10.98 -19.14 9.41
N VAL A 278 -10.54 -17.90 9.52
CA VAL A 278 -11.33 -16.68 9.23
C VAL A 278 -11.24 -16.35 7.75
N THR A 279 -12.37 -16.07 7.11
CA THR A 279 -12.39 -15.61 5.71
C THR A 279 -11.87 -14.18 5.62
N TRP A 280 -11.06 -13.89 4.59
CA TRP A 280 -10.50 -12.58 4.38
C TRP A 280 -10.10 -12.34 2.92
N GLY A 281 -9.88 -11.11 2.52
CA GLY A 281 -9.37 -10.77 1.19
C GLY A 281 -8.69 -9.42 1.19
N GLY A 282 -7.60 -9.32 0.42
CA GLY A 282 -6.97 -8.08 0.00
C GLY A 282 -7.52 -7.68 -1.37
N PHE A 283 -8.01 -6.46 -1.49
CA PHE A 283 -8.63 -5.96 -2.71
C PHE A 283 -7.89 -4.73 -3.21
N MET A 284 -7.49 -4.72 -4.48
CA MET A 284 -6.74 -3.62 -5.09
C MET A 284 -7.32 -3.25 -6.44
N GLY A 285 -7.29 -1.97 -6.78
CA GLY A 285 -7.60 -1.52 -8.13
C GLY A 285 -6.60 -2.06 -9.15
N GLY A 286 -7.07 -2.36 -10.36
CA GLY A 286 -6.19 -2.80 -11.44
C GLY A 286 -5.67 -4.23 -11.35
N PHE A 287 -6.01 -4.99 -10.31
CA PHE A 287 -5.50 -6.35 -10.07
C PHE A 287 -6.01 -7.37 -11.11
N ASN A 288 -7.19 -7.17 -11.68
CA ASN A 288 -7.68 -7.98 -12.80
C ASN A 288 -7.06 -7.53 -14.13
N LEU A 289 -6.00 -8.18 -14.55
CA LEU A 289 -5.27 -7.85 -15.77
C LEU A 289 -6.03 -8.09 -17.07
N SER A 290 -7.16 -8.80 -17.03
CA SER A 290 -7.98 -9.09 -18.23
C SER A 290 -8.94 -7.95 -18.62
N ILE A 291 -9.12 -6.97 -17.74
CA ILE A 291 -9.99 -5.82 -18.03
C ILE A 291 -9.32 -4.93 -19.09
N VAL A 292 -10.12 -4.45 -20.03
CA VAL A 292 -9.74 -3.44 -21.01
C VAL A 292 -10.50 -2.16 -20.70
N ASN A 293 -9.77 -1.08 -20.44
CA ASN A 293 -10.37 0.22 -20.17
C ASN A 293 -10.89 0.88 -21.45
N PRO A 294 -11.80 1.86 -21.38
CA PRO A 294 -12.32 2.58 -22.53
C PRO A 294 -11.24 3.24 -23.42
N ASN A 295 -10.08 3.55 -22.86
CA ASN A 295 -8.92 4.06 -23.59
C ASN A 295 -8.10 2.97 -24.31
N GLY A 296 -8.54 1.70 -24.27
CA GLY A 296 -7.88 0.55 -24.88
C GLY A 296 -6.72 -0.03 -24.08
N SER A 297 -6.37 0.53 -22.91
CA SER A 297 -5.30 -0.02 -22.06
C SER A 297 -5.75 -1.26 -21.30
N THR A 298 -4.81 -2.20 -21.07
CA THR A 298 -5.06 -3.49 -20.40
C THR A 298 -3.79 -4.05 -19.77
N GLY A 299 -3.91 -5.13 -19.01
CA GLY A 299 -2.78 -5.77 -18.34
C GLY A 299 -2.12 -4.85 -17.31
N CYS A 300 -0.81 -5.04 -17.08
CA CYS A 300 -0.05 -4.23 -16.14
C CYS A 300 0.06 -2.73 -16.53
N SER A 301 -0.18 -2.40 -17.79
CA SER A 301 -0.21 -1.02 -18.30
C SER A 301 -1.63 -0.42 -18.40
N ARG A 302 -2.63 -1.11 -17.85
CA ARG A 302 -3.99 -0.57 -17.74
C ARG A 302 -3.95 0.76 -16.98
N SER A 303 -4.66 1.75 -17.48
CA SER A 303 -4.55 3.11 -16.95
C SER A 303 -5.85 3.88 -17.10
N THR A 304 -6.08 4.77 -16.16
CA THR A 304 -7.21 5.70 -16.14
C THR A 304 -6.71 7.13 -16.22
N THR A 305 -7.44 7.97 -16.94
CA THR A 305 -7.16 9.40 -16.99
C THR A 305 -8.07 10.13 -16.00
N SER A 306 -7.49 10.91 -15.11
CA SER A 306 -8.25 11.74 -14.18
C SER A 306 -9.09 12.77 -14.93
N ASN A 307 -10.37 12.85 -14.64
CA ASN A 307 -11.26 13.87 -15.19
C ASN A 307 -10.99 15.27 -14.62
N ILE A 308 -10.20 15.36 -13.54
CA ILE A 308 -9.87 16.63 -12.88
C ILE A 308 -8.56 17.18 -13.42
N THR A 309 -7.51 16.34 -13.41
CA THR A 309 -6.16 16.80 -13.79
C THR A 309 -5.83 16.57 -15.26
N GLY A 310 -6.52 15.63 -15.93
CA GLY A 310 -6.14 15.14 -17.26
C GLY A 310 -4.90 14.23 -17.23
N VAL A 311 -4.34 13.93 -16.07
CA VAL A 311 -3.18 13.05 -15.92
C VAL A 311 -3.61 11.60 -16.05
N LYS A 312 -2.81 10.81 -16.75
CA LYS A 312 -2.99 9.37 -16.93
C LYS A 312 -2.16 8.63 -15.91
N GLU A 313 -2.86 7.84 -15.08
CA GLU A 313 -2.23 7.01 -14.05
C GLU A 313 -2.45 5.53 -14.30
N THR A 314 -1.51 4.70 -13.87
CA THR A 314 -1.61 3.24 -13.95
C THR A 314 -2.61 2.75 -12.90
N ASP A 315 -3.52 1.85 -13.29
CA ASP A 315 -4.57 1.35 -12.38
C ASP A 315 -4.02 0.40 -11.30
N TYR A 316 -2.94 -0.34 -11.59
CA TYR A 316 -2.24 -1.19 -10.63
C TYR A 316 -0.79 -0.74 -10.48
N ILE A 317 -0.35 -0.61 -9.25
CA ILE A 317 1.01 -0.24 -8.88
C ILE A 317 1.59 -1.39 -8.04
N ALA A 318 2.62 -2.06 -8.53
CA ALA A 318 3.13 -3.30 -7.93
C ALA A 318 3.60 -3.08 -6.48
N HIS A 319 4.32 -1.99 -6.20
CA HIS A 319 4.80 -1.71 -4.84
C HIS A 319 3.69 -1.30 -3.85
N HIS A 320 2.46 -1.04 -4.30
CA HIS A 320 1.30 -0.87 -3.43
C HIS A 320 0.61 -2.20 -3.08
N SER A 321 1.16 -3.35 -3.53
CA SER A 321 0.55 -4.65 -3.25
C SER A 321 0.51 -4.95 -1.75
N LEU A 322 -0.69 -5.15 -1.19
CA LEU A 322 -0.90 -5.35 0.24
C LEU A 322 -0.14 -6.57 0.79
N PHE A 323 -0.14 -7.67 0.05
CA PHE A 323 0.41 -8.94 0.50
C PHE A 323 1.43 -9.55 -0.47
N GLY A 324 1.72 -8.87 -1.59
CA GLY A 324 2.58 -9.39 -2.67
C GLY A 324 4.00 -9.74 -2.24
N TYR A 325 4.49 -9.17 -1.16
CA TYR A 325 5.84 -9.41 -0.65
C TYR A 325 6.01 -10.74 0.10
N TRP A 326 4.93 -11.40 0.52
CA TRP A 326 4.97 -12.66 1.29
C TRP A 326 4.45 -13.83 0.46
N PRO A 327 5.30 -14.78 0.08
CA PRO A 327 4.88 -15.92 -0.77
C PRO A 327 3.72 -16.74 -0.21
N SER A 328 3.54 -16.76 1.11
CA SER A 328 2.45 -17.48 1.77
C SER A 328 1.06 -16.95 1.41
N VAL A 329 0.94 -15.66 1.15
CA VAL A 329 -0.34 -14.97 0.90
C VAL A 329 -0.34 -14.17 -0.41
N ALA A 330 0.74 -14.19 -1.19
CA ALA A 330 0.83 -13.50 -2.48
C ALA A 330 0.03 -14.21 -3.58
N ASN A 331 -0.42 -13.44 -4.57
CA ASN A 331 -0.96 -13.91 -5.84
C ASN A 331 -0.19 -13.26 -7.00
N PRO A 332 1.07 -13.67 -7.24
CA PRO A 332 1.97 -12.96 -8.16
C PRO A 332 1.54 -13.03 -9.62
N ASN A 333 0.69 -13.98 -9.98
CA ASN A 333 0.15 -14.12 -11.35
C ASN A 333 -1.20 -13.42 -11.55
N HIS A 334 -1.71 -12.73 -10.54
CA HIS A 334 -3.04 -12.11 -10.54
C HIS A 334 -4.15 -13.10 -10.95
N THR A 335 -4.02 -14.35 -10.47
CA THR A 335 -4.99 -15.40 -10.74
C THR A 335 -6.35 -14.99 -10.22
N ARG A 336 -7.36 -15.12 -11.08
CA ARG A 336 -8.73 -14.73 -10.76
C ARG A 336 -9.41 -15.78 -9.86
N PRO A 337 -10.33 -15.39 -8.97
CA PRO A 337 -11.18 -16.34 -8.27
C PRO A 337 -12.03 -17.11 -9.27
N ALA A 338 -12.19 -18.41 -9.08
CA ALA A 338 -13.00 -19.26 -9.97
C ALA A 338 -14.51 -18.94 -9.88
N SER A 339 -14.94 -18.34 -8.77
CA SER A 339 -16.32 -17.92 -8.53
C SER A 339 -16.39 -16.89 -7.39
N ILE A 340 -17.52 -16.19 -7.28
CA ILE A 340 -17.78 -15.27 -6.16
C ILE A 340 -17.66 -16.00 -4.80
N SER A 341 -18.06 -17.26 -4.72
CA SER A 341 -17.99 -18.05 -3.49
C SER A 341 -16.55 -18.43 -3.07
N GLU A 342 -15.58 -18.25 -3.94
CA GLU A 342 -14.14 -18.40 -3.58
C GLU A 342 -13.61 -17.16 -2.87
N ILE A 343 -14.21 -16.00 -3.10
CA ILE A 343 -13.72 -14.74 -2.51
C ILE A 343 -13.71 -14.86 -0.97
N GLY A 344 -12.57 -14.58 -0.38
CA GLY A 344 -12.34 -14.71 1.05
C GLY A 344 -11.98 -16.13 1.53
N ASN A 345 -12.00 -17.12 0.64
CA ASN A 345 -11.65 -18.51 0.96
C ASN A 345 -10.33 -18.91 0.29
N ALA A 346 -9.73 -20.01 0.78
CA ALA A 346 -8.56 -20.58 0.15
C ALA A 346 -8.88 -21.03 -1.29
N GLY A 347 -8.03 -20.63 -2.22
CA GLY A 347 -8.18 -20.95 -3.64
C GLY A 347 -7.03 -20.41 -4.47
N PRO A 348 -7.06 -20.53 -5.81
CA PRO A 348 -5.98 -20.09 -6.69
C PRO A 348 -5.65 -18.60 -6.60
N ALA A 349 -6.64 -17.75 -6.24
CA ALA A 349 -6.45 -16.31 -6.06
C ALA A 349 -5.71 -15.96 -4.77
N ASN A 350 -5.49 -16.91 -3.88
CA ASN A 350 -4.76 -16.77 -2.62
C ASN A 350 -5.12 -15.51 -1.83
N HIS A 351 -6.44 -15.25 -1.71
CA HIS A 351 -7.00 -14.09 -1.01
C HIS A 351 -6.66 -12.71 -1.60
N GLN A 352 -6.05 -12.63 -2.79
CA GLN A 352 -5.73 -11.37 -3.46
C GLN A 352 -6.65 -11.16 -4.67
N TYR A 353 -7.39 -10.06 -4.71
CA TYR A 353 -8.49 -9.82 -5.63
C TYR A 353 -8.48 -8.42 -6.21
N ASP A 354 -9.21 -8.23 -7.31
CA ASP A 354 -9.53 -6.91 -7.82
C ASP A 354 -10.62 -6.24 -6.96
N ILE A 355 -10.66 -4.91 -6.92
CA ILE A 355 -11.70 -4.17 -6.20
C ILE A 355 -13.11 -4.49 -6.73
N GLU A 356 -13.24 -4.84 -8.01
CA GLU A 356 -14.53 -5.26 -8.60
C GLU A 356 -15.04 -6.57 -7.99
N ASP A 357 -14.16 -7.44 -7.52
CA ASP A 357 -14.54 -8.66 -6.81
C ASP A 357 -15.14 -8.36 -5.44
N PHE A 358 -14.64 -7.31 -4.76
CA PHE A 358 -15.26 -6.84 -3.53
C PHE A 358 -16.71 -6.40 -3.76
N TYR A 359 -16.94 -5.57 -4.77
CA TYR A 359 -18.29 -5.13 -5.11
C TYR A 359 -19.21 -6.29 -5.48
N ALA A 360 -18.70 -7.26 -6.24
CA ALA A 360 -19.47 -8.45 -6.60
C ALA A 360 -19.82 -9.30 -5.36
N ALA A 361 -18.88 -9.47 -4.43
CA ALA A 361 -19.10 -10.24 -3.22
C ALA A 361 -20.09 -9.58 -2.25
N VAL A 362 -20.10 -8.25 -2.16
CA VAL A 362 -21.04 -7.50 -1.30
C VAL A 362 -22.47 -7.53 -1.86
N GLN A 363 -22.64 -7.68 -3.18
CA GLN A 363 -23.95 -7.71 -3.83
C GLN A 363 -24.55 -9.11 -3.89
N ALA A 364 -23.78 -10.18 -3.65
CA ALA A 364 -24.21 -11.57 -3.73
C ALA A 364 -24.82 -12.08 -2.42
#